data_4b0554c76897e1bf663d3454f105f2e9
#
_entry.id   4b0554c76897e1bf663d3454f105f2e9
#
_cell.length_a   1.000
_cell.length_b   1.000
_cell.length_c   1.000
_cell.angle_alpha   90.00
_cell.angle_beta   90.00
_cell.angle_gamma   90.00
#
_symmetry.space_group_name_H-M   'P 1'
#
loop_
_entity.id
_entity.type
_entity.pdbx_description
1 polymer ?
#
loop_
_entity_poly.entity_id
_entity_poly.type
_entity_poly.pdbx_seq_one_letter_code
_entity_poly.pdbx_strand_id
1 'polypeptide(L)'
;MLASRIFPRIGLPQLAALTLLLILLGQCLWFMAHVPITQMESSYIEDGLLHVDRLLNAGTEYYSPLIPLLAGIPARLIDSEGNFIHLSQYRLLIRLPFLIGGLLLGASLWYVARRLYGNFGGYIALGLYSFSPMVVTRSSQVQPDIIGAWGAFGLIFTAIAAAHTLYAPRDVVFWNGKRILLMGISIALCVGSQWSLWIMLLPALAFMLWVGHVRPAAALLIFAIACGVAFILLWGIASFRPAIFAEALRSAHWIEFSPAQVSAKSVLTLLGLFFLQNGLGTLILLVLSLVTFAAWKRARYFGNAAPLITATLLFVAALAMQHFAGLLFLFVALPFFMLFMAGVSADLLETKYAVFANAIIVGALIANAVLDVGGLLQLARPITH
;
A
#
# COMPACT_ATOMS: atom_id res chain seq x y z
N MET A 1 15.99 -37.23 4.13
CA MET A 1 16.67 -35.91 4.04
C MET A 1 16.00 -34.89 3.11
N LEU A 2 14.97 -35.21 2.33
CA LEU A 2 14.26 -34.26 1.44
C LEU A 2 13.13 -33.47 2.13
N ALA A 3 12.49 -34.02 3.16
CA ALA A 3 11.38 -33.37 3.86
C ALA A 3 11.78 -32.15 4.71
N SER A 4 13.05 -32.04 5.13
CA SER A 4 13.53 -30.91 5.93
C SER A 4 13.83 -29.63 5.15
N ARG A 5 13.77 -29.67 3.80
CA ARG A 5 13.98 -28.50 2.93
C ARG A 5 12.68 -27.77 2.56
N ILE A 6 11.52 -28.36 2.80
CA ILE A 6 10.23 -27.81 2.36
C ILE A 6 9.62 -26.86 3.41
N PHE A 7 9.92 -27.05 4.69
CA PHE A 7 9.47 -26.15 5.75
C PHE A 7 10.68 -25.50 6.41
N PRO A 8 11.02 -24.25 6.06
CA PRO A 8 11.98 -23.50 6.86
C PRO A 8 11.46 -23.44 8.30
N ARG A 9 12.32 -23.77 9.29
CA ARG A 9 11.93 -23.68 10.70
C ARG A 9 11.44 -22.26 10.97
N ILE A 10 10.15 -22.13 11.25
CA ILE A 10 9.53 -20.86 11.61
C ILE A 10 10.15 -20.43 12.94
N GLY A 11 10.94 -19.37 12.92
CA GLY A 11 11.54 -18.81 14.12
C GLY A 11 10.57 -17.90 14.88
N LEU A 12 10.89 -17.57 16.14
CA LEU A 12 10.10 -16.64 16.96
C LEU A 12 9.73 -15.32 16.25
N PRO A 13 10.64 -14.69 15.43
CA PRO A 13 10.30 -13.47 14.72
C PRO A 13 9.18 -13.63 13.69
N GLN A 14 9.15 -14.75 12.98
CA GLN A 14 8.08 -15.05 12.02
C GLN A 14 6.76 -15.35 12.71
N LEU A 15 6.79 -16.03 13.87
CA LEU A 15 5.58 -16.29 14.67
C LEU A 15 4.95 -14.98 15.17
N ALA A 16 5.75 -14.06 15.69
CA ALA A 16 5.25 -12.76 16.15
C ALA A 16 4.64 -11.95 14.97
N ALA A 17 5.28 -11.95 13.81
CA ALA A 17 4.72 -11.30 12.63
C ALA A 17 3.42 -11.96 12.16
N LEU A 18 3.37 -13.29 12.15
CA LEU A 18 2.15 -14.04 11.82
C LEU A 18 1.01 -13.70 12.79
N THR A 19 1.29 -13.61 14.10
CA THR A 19 0.29 -13.21 15.11
C THR A 19 -0.30 -11.83 14.81
N LEU A 20 0.54 -10.83 14.49
CA LEU A 20 0.07 -9.48 14.13
C LEU A 20 -0.76 -9.49 12.84
N LEU A 21 -0.37 -10.26 11.82
CA LEU A 21 -1.17 -10.42 10.59
C LEU A 21 -2.49 -11.14 10.85
N LEU A 22 -2.53 -12.12 11.76
CA LEU A 22 -3.77 -12.79 12.16
C LEU A 22 -4.70 -11.87 12.94
N ILE A 23 -4.16 -10.98 13.77
CA ILE A 23 -4.94 -9.93 14.44
C ILE A 23 -5.56 -9.00 13.37
N LEU A 24 -4.78 -8.51 12.41
CA LEU A 24 -5.28 -7.70 11.30
C LEU A 24 -6.37 -8.44 10.51
N LEU A 25 -6.13 -9.71 10.18
CA LEU A 25 -7.12 -10.55 9.50
C LEU A 25 -8.43 -10.61 10.29
N GLY A 26 -8.37 -10.86 11.61
CA GLY A 26 -9.53 -10.93 12.48
C GLY A 26 -10.32 -9.62 12.50
N GLN A 27 -9.64 -8.47 12.61
CA GLN A 27 -10.24 -7.14 12.58
C GLN A 27 -10.92 -6.86 11.22
N CYS A 28 -10.24 -7.16 10.11
CA CYS A 28 -10.81 -6.99 8.78
C CYS A 28 -12.03 -7.89 8.55
N LEU A 29 -11.96 -9.16 8.91
CA LEU A 29 -13.09 -10.08 8.79
C LEU A 29 -14.28 -9.61 9.64
N TRP A 30 -14.01 -9.12 10.85
CA TRP A 30 -15.03 -8.56 11.71
C TRP A 30 -15.70 -7.33 11.07
N PHE A 31 -14.89 -6.38 10.55
CA PHE A 31 -15.39 -5.21 9.83
C PHE A 31 -16.24 -5.62 8.62
N MET A 32 -15.74 -6.52 7.79
CA MET A 32 -16.44 -7.01 6.60
C MET A 32 -17.79 -7.67 6.95
N ALA A 33 -17.86 -8.33 8.10
CA ALA A 33 -19.10 -8.99 8.56
C ALA A 33 -20.17 -8.00 9.08
N HIS A 34 -19.78 -6.85 9.63
CA HIS A 34 -20.69 -5.92 10.27
C HIS A 34 -21.01 -4.67 9.44
N VAL A 35 -20.08 -4.24 8.59
CA VAL A 35 -20.26 -3.02 7.80
C VAL A 35 -20.89 -3.34 6.44
N PRO A 36 -22.03 -2.71 6.07
CA PRO A 36 -22.67 -2.91 4.78
C PRO A 36 -21.78 -2.43 3.63
N ILE A 37 -22.12 -2.84 2.41
CA ILE A 37 -21.49 -2.34 1.18
C ILE A 37 -21.84 -0.85 1.04
N THR A 38 -20.84 -0.02 0.84
CA THR A 38 -21.01 1.42 0.63
C THR A 38 -21.42 1.72 -0.81
N GLN A 39 -21.94 2.91 -1.07
CA GLN A 39 -22.32 3.33 -2.44
C GLN A 39 -21.11 3.34 -3.38
N MET A 40 -19.92 3.73 -2.90
CA MET A 40 -18.68 3.65 -3.71
C MET A 40 -18.30 2.21 -4.05
N GLU A 41 -18.45 1.29 -3.10
CA GLU A 41 -18.16 -0.13 -3.36
C GLU A 41 -19.15 -0.70 -4.38
N SER A 42 -20.46 -0.38 -4.29
CA SER A 42 -21.45 -0.83 -5.27
C SER A 42 -21.09 -0.37 -6.68
N SER A 43 -20.66 0.88 -6.87
CA SER A 43 -20.22 1.36 -8.18
C SER A 43 -19.05 0.53 -8.74
N TYR A 44 -18.02 0.24 -7.93
CA TYR A 44 -16.92 -0.61 -8.39
C TYR A 44 -17.33 -2.05 -8.70
N ILE A 45 -18.29 -2.60 -7.94
CA ILE A 45 -18.82 -3.96 -8.17
C ILE A 45 -19.63 -4.01 -9.45
N GLU A 46 -20.53 -3.03 -9.65
CA GLU A 46 -21.35 -2.89 -10.86
C GLU A 46 -20.47 -2.72 -12.10
N ASP A 47 -19.51 -1.80 -12.06
CA ASP A 47 -18.52 -1.62 -13.11
C ASP A 47 -17.73 -2.92 -13.36
N GLY A 48 -17.38 -3.62 -12.30
CA GLY A 48 -16.67 -4.89 -12.36
C GLY A 48 -17.46 -6.00 -13.04
N LEU A 49 -18.73 -6.16 -12.72
CA LEU A 49 -19.63 -7.11 -13.38
C LEU A 49 -19.79 -6.77 -14.86
N LEU A 50 -20.05 -5.51 -15.17
CA LEU A 50 -20.10 -5.03 -16.54
C LEU A 50 -18.77 -5.24 -17.26
N HIS A 51 -17.63 -5.06 -16.62
CA HIS A 51 -16.31 -5.30 -17.21
C HIS A 51 -16.09 -6.78 -17.51
N VAL A 52 -16.39 -7.68 -16.59
CA VAL A 52 -16.29 -9.13 -16.79
C VAL A 52 -17.20 -9.59 -17.93
N ASP A 53 -18.44 -9.12 -17.98
CA ASP A 53 -19.37 -9.43 -19.06
C ASP A 53 -18.92 -8.87 -20.42
N ARG A 54 -18.22 -7.75 -20.42
CA ARG A 54 -17.69 -7.10 -21.62
C ARG A 54 -16.32 -7.61 -22.05
N LEU A 55 -15.52 -8.15 -21.16
CA LEU A 55 -14.40 -9.02 -21.53
C LEU A 55 -14.92 -10.14 -22.44
N LEU A 56 -16.18 -10.54 -22.21
CA LEU A 56 -16.89 -11.51 -23.03
C LEU A 56 -17.58 -10.87 -24.27
N ASN A 57 -18.10 -9.61 -24.19
CA ASN A 57 -19.06 -9.09 -25.18
C ASN A 57 -18.87 -7.66 -25.73
N ALA A 58 -17.74 -6.97 -25.50
CA ALA A 58 -17.36 -5.64 -26.02
C ALA A 58 -18.27 -4.44 -25.64
N GLY A 59 -17.71 -3.45 -25.00
CA GLY A 59 -18.23 -2.05 -24.89
C GLY A 59 -18.13 -1.37 -23.54
N THR A 60 -17.56 -0.19 -23.51
CA THR A 60 -17.63 1.08 -22.79
C THR A 60 -17.03 1.26 -21.39
N GLU A 61 -16.45 2.44 -21.24
CA GLU A 61 -16.03 3.35 -20.15
C GLU A 61 -15.52 2.77 -18.82
N TYR A 62 -14.20 2.94 -18.50
CA TYR A 62 -13.65 2.63 -17.19
C TYR A 62 -12.57 3.60 -16.72
N TYR A 63 -12.67 4.01 -15.44
CA TYR A 63 -11.70 4.88 -14.78
C TYR A 63 -10.40 4.16 -14.42
N SER A 64 -10.46 2.89 -14.00
CA SER A 64 -9.29 2.06 -13.72
C SER A 64 -9.69 0.59 -13.82
N PRO A 65 -9.09 -0.20 -14.72
CA PRO A 65 -9.60 -1.53 -15.04
C PRO A 65 -9.32 -2.57 -13.95
N LEU A 66 -8.31 -2.37 -13.09
CA LEU A 66 -7.88 -3.38 -12.14
C LEU A 66 -8.87 -3.55 -10.97
N ILE A 67 -9.36 -2.46 -10.38
CA ILE A 67 -10.23 -2.53 -9.20
C ILE A 67 -11.59 -3.12 -9.53
N PRO A 68 -12.30 -2.66 -10.57
CA PRO A 68 -13.50 -3.31 -11.04
C PRO A 68 -13.31 -4.79 -11.37
N LEU A 69 -12.20 -5.15 -12.02
CA LEU A 69 -11.90 -6.56 -12.33
C LEU A 69 -11.75 -7.41 -11.06
N LEU A 70 -11.00 -6.92 -10.07
CA LEU A 70 -10.81 -7.61 -8.79
C LEU A 70 -12.12 -7.78 -8.00
N ALA A 71 -13.05 -6.85 -8.11
CA ALA A 71 -14.37 -6.93 -7.49
C ALA A 71 -15.35 -7.76 -8.34
N GLY A 72 -15.31 -7.61 -9.64
CA GLY A 72 -16.23 -8.25 -10.59
C GLY A 72 -16.02 -9.75 -10.72
N ILE A 73 -14.78 -10.25 -10.68
CA ILE A 73 -14.50 -11.68 -10.77
C ILE A 73 -15.21 -12.47 -9.66
N PRO A 74 -15.02 -12.15 -8.34
CA PRO A 74 -15.75 -12.83 -7.29
C PRO A 74 -17.26 -12.65 -7.40
N ALA A 75 -17.73 -11.45 -7.73
CA ALA A 75 -19.15 -11.16 -7.88
C ALA A 75 -19.79 -12.01 -9.00
N ARG A 76 -19.12 -12.17 -10.14
CA ARG A 76 -19.60 -12.97 -11.28
C ARG A 76 -19.61 -14.47 -10.99
N LEU A 77 -18.67 -14.95 -10.20
CA LEU A 77 -18.64 -16.37 -9.78
C LEU A 77 -19.80 -16.74 -8.86
N ILE A 78 -20.33 -15.76 -8.12
CA ILE A 78 -21.43 -15.91 -7.15
C ILE A 78 -22.78 -15.77 -7.86
N ASP A 79 -22.93 -14.77 -8.70
CA ASP A 79 -24.18 -14.43 -9.38
C ASP A 79 -24.03 -14.55 -10.89
N SER A 80 -24.31 -15.76 -11.39
CA SER A 80 -24.31 -16.02 -12.84
C SER A 80 -25.45 -15.34 -13.60
N GLU A 81 -26.51 -14.90 -12.91
CA GLU A 81 -27.72 -14.31 -13.50
C GLU A 81 -27.77 -12.79 -13.47
N GLY A 82 -26.83 -12.11 -12.75
CA GLY A 82 -26.77 -10.65 -12.68
C GLY A 82 -27.81 -9.99 -11.75
N ASN A 83 -28.36 -10.75 -10.82
CA ASN A 83 -29.31 -10.25 -9.81
C ASN A 83 -28.59 -9.59 -8.63
N PHE A 84 -28.36 -8.29 -8.69
CA PHE A 84 -27.67 -7.49 -7.65
C PHE A 84 -28.24 -7.63 -6.23
N ILE A 85 -29.45 -8.18 -6.09
CA ILE A 85 -30.20 -8.27 -4.82
C ILE A 85 -29.45 -9.14 -3.79
N HIS A 86 -28.68 -10.13 -4.22
CA HIS A 86 -27.97 -11.06 -3.33
C HIS A 86 -26.51 -10.68 -3.01
N LEU A 87 -25.94 -9.66 -3.65
CA LEU A 87 -24.52 -9.27 -3.46
C LEU A 87 -24.18 -8.90 -2.01
N SER A 88 -25.14 -8.34 -1.28
CA SER A 88 -24.95 -7.99 0.15
C SER A 88 -24.68 -9.22 1.04
N GLN A 89 -25.20 -10.40 0.66
CA GLN A 89 -24.97 -11.65 1.39
C GLN A 89 -23.55 -12.19 1.17
N TYR A 90 -22.94 -11.87 0.02
CA TYR A 90 -21.61 -12.35 -0.36
C TYR A 90 -20.51 -11.31 -0.22
N ARG A 91 -20.78 -10.21 0.53
CA ARG A 91 -19.83 -9.10 0.76
C ARG A 91 -18.43 -9.55 1.18
N LEU A 92 -18.32 -10.65 1.95
CA LEU A 92 -17.04 -11.20 2.37
C LEU A 92 -16.19 -11.68 1.19
N LEU A 93 -16.79 -12.40 0.24
CA LEU A 93 -16.08 -12.93 -0.93
C LEU A 93 -15.67 -11.82 -1.90
N ILE A 94 -16.52 -10.81 -2.11
CA ILE A 94 -16.24 -9.68 -2.99
C ILE A 94 -15.09 -8.82 -2.44
N ARG A 95 -15.01 -8.64 -1.12
CA ARG A 95 -13.95 -7.89 -0.45
C ARG A 95 -12.64 -8.68 -0.24
N LEU A 96 -12.68 -10.01 -0.42
CA LEU A 96 -11.53 -10.89 -0.18
C LEU A 96 -10.24 -10.51 -0.92
N PRO A 97 -10.25 -10.12 -2.22
CA PRO A 97 -9.04 -9.70 -2.92
C PRO A 97 -8.34 -8.50 -2.26
N PHE A 98 -9.11 -7.56 -1.73
CA PHE A 98 -8.59 -6.37 -1.03
C PHE A 98 -8.02 -6.73 0.34
N LEU A 99 -8.66 -7.63 1.07
CA LEU A 99 -8.13 -8.19 2.31
C LEU A 99 -6.78 -8.89 2.08
N ILE A 100 -6.69 -9.71 1.03
CA ILE A 100 -5.43 -10.36 0.65
C ILE A 100 -4.37 -9.30 0.32
N GLY A 101 -4.72 -8.25 -0.44
CA GLY A 101 -3.83 -7.12 -0.72
C GLY A 101 -3.32 -6.45 0.56
N GLY A 102 -4.20 -6.23 1.54
CA GLY A 102 -3.83 -5.67 2.84
C GLY A 102 -2.87 -6.55 3.64
N LEU A 103 -3.11 -7.86 3.68
CA LEU A 103 -2.20 -8.80 4.34
C LEU A 103 -0.84 -8.88 3.64
N LEU A 104 -0.82 -8.85 2.31
CA LEU A 104 0.41 -8.88 1.51
C LEU A 104 1.20 -7.57 1.66
N LEU A 105 0.54 -6.41 1.74
CA LEU A 105 1.21 -5.14 2.05
C LEU A 105 1.82 -5.19 3.46
N GLY A 106 1.08 -5.65 4.47
CA GLY A 106 1.59 -5.82 5.84
C GLY A 106 2.79 -6.76 5.92
N ALA A 107 2.72 -7.91 5.24
CA ALA A 107 3.83 -8.85 5.14
C ALA A 107 5.05 -8.24 4.43
N SER A 108 4.83 -7.47 3.35
CA SER A 108 5.88 -6.76 2.62
C SER A 108 6.54 -5.68 3.49
N LEU A 109 5.73 -4.92 4.23
CA LEU A 109 6.20 -3.91 5.18
C LEU A 109 7.08 -4.53 6.27
N TRP A 110 6.61 -5.62 6.90
CA TRP A 110 7.39 -6.36 7.89
C TRP A 110 8.70 -6.89 7.32
N TYR A 111 8.66 -7.48 6.12
CA TYR A 111 9.86 -8.02 5.47
C TYR A 111 10.91 -6.95 5.21
N VAL A 112 10.49 -5.80 4.65
CA VAL A 112 11.39 -4.68 4.35
C VAL A 112 11.93 -4.06 5.64
N ALA A 113 11.06 -3.75 6.61
CA ALA A 113 11.45 -3.17 7.90
C ALA A 113 12.43 -4.07 8.65
N ARG A 114 12.16 -5.38 8.70
CA ARG A 114 13.06 -6.36 9.32
C ARG A 114 14.42 -6.42 8.62
N ARG A 115 14.44 -6.31 7.30
CA ARG A 115 15.68 -6.36 6.53
C ARG A 115 16.53 -5.11 6.73
N LEU A 116 15.91 -3.96 6.88
CA LEU A 116 16.59 -2.66 7.04
C LEU A 116 16.99 -2.38 8.49
N TYR A 117 16.14 -2.73 9.46
CA TYR A 117 16.24 -2.28 10.85
C TYR A 117 16.22 -3.43 11.87
N GLY A 118 16.34 -4.67 11.41
CA GLY A 118 16.27 -5.85 12.29
C GLY A 118 14.85 -6.20 12.76
N ASN A 119 14.77 -7.15 13.69
CA ASN A 119 13.48 -7.69 14.13
C ASN A 119 12.59 -6.64 14.80
N PHE A 120 13.17 -5.75 15.61
CA PHE A 120 12.40 -4.71 16.32
C PHE A 120 11.76 -3.73 15.33
N GLY A 121 12.51 -3.26 14.32
CA GLY A 121 11.94 -2.43 13.26
C GLY A 121 10.79 -3.11 12.54
N GLY A 122 10.93 -4.43 12.25
CA GLY A 122 9.86 -5.23 11.67
C GLY A 122 8.59 -5.27 12.53
N TYR A 123 8.72 -5.47 13.85
CA TYR A 123 7.58 -5.52 14.77
C TYR A 123 6.90 -4.16 14.94
N ILE A 124 7.68 -3.07 15.02
CA ILE A 124 7.14 -1.72 15.15
C ILE A 124 6.35 -1.36 13.89
N ALA A 125 6.93 -1.58 12.68
CA ALA A 125 6.26 -1.29 11.43
C ALA A 125 4.95 -2.07 11.29
N LEU A 126 4.98 -3.39 11.53
CA LEU A 126 3.80 -4.23 11.41
C LEU A 126 2.79 -3.97 12.52
N GLY A 127 3.23 -3.64 13.75
CA GLY A 127 2.33 -3.26 14.83
C GLY A 127 1.57 -1.97 14.52
N LEU A 128 2.25 -0.93 14.03
CA LEU A 128 1.60 0.30 13.56
C LEU A 128 0.60 0.04 12.43
N TYR A 129 0.95 -0.85 11.50
CA TYR A 129 0.11 -1.23 10.39
C TYR A 129 -1.13 -2.00 10.84
N SER A 130 -0.96 -3.01 11.70
CA SER A 130 -2.03 -3.90 12.15
C SER A 130 -3.04 -3.22 13.07
N PHE A 131 -2.64 -2.14 13.77
CA PHE A 131 -3.49 -1.35 14.66
C PHE A 131 -3.79 0.05 14.09
N SER A 132 -3.87 0.17 12.78
CA SER A 132 -4.31 1.40 12.12
C SER A 132 -5.75 1.24 11.63
N PRO A 133 -6.72 2.00 12.17
CA PRO A 133 -8.12 1.96 11.71
C PRO A 133 -8.25 2.21 10.21
N MET A 134 -7.40 3.07 9.66
CA MET A 134 -7.37 3.35 8.22
C MET A 134 -6.98 2.11 7.42
N VAL A 135 -5.99 1.34 7.88
CA VAL A 135 -5.56 0.09 7.22
C VAL A 135 -6.67 -0.95 7.28
N VAL A 136 -7.28 -1.16 8.45
CA VAL A 136 -8.40 -2.11 8.62
C VAL A 136 -9.54 -1.77 7.68
N THR A 137 -9.97 -0.50 7.66
CA THR A 137 -11.06 -0.03 6.81
C THR A 137 -10.75 -0.22 5.32
N ARG A 138 -9.57 0.24 4.86
CA ARG A 138 -9.20 0.19 3.44
C ARG A 138 -8.88 -1.23 2.94
N SER A 139 -8.41 -2.12 3.80
CA SER A 139 -8.24 -3.54 3.49
C SER A 139 -9.55 -4.32 3.45
N SER A 140 -10.62 -3.77 4.03
CA SER A 140 -11.92 -4.42 4.17
C SER A 140 -12.98 -3.90 3.23
N GLN A 141 -12.64 -2.99 2.33
CA GLN A 141 -13.55 -2.37 1.36
C GLN A 141 -13.03 -2.50 -0.07
N VAL A 142 -13.95 -2.47 -1.04
CA VAL A 142 -13.61 -2.46 -2.47
C VAL A 142 -13.17 -1.04 -2.84
N GLN A 143 -11.86 -0.78 -2.74
CA GLN A 143 -11.27 0.53 -3.03
C GLN A 143 -9.86 0.40 -3.60
N PRO A 144 -9.39 1.38 -4.40
CA PRO A 144 -8.06 1.33 -5.04
C PRO A 144 -6.90 1.44 -4.05
N ASP A 145 -7.17 1.98 -2.85
CA ASP A 145 -6.16 2.43 -1.90
C ASP A 145 -5.16 1.33 -1.53
N ILE A 146 -5.67 0.16 -1.10
CA ILE A 146 -4.82 -0.91 -0.58
C ILE A 146 -3.95 -1.56 -1.66
N ILE A 147 -4.52 -1.78 -2.85
CA ILE A 147 -3.81 -2.38 -3.98
C ILE A 147 -2.78 -1.37 -4.53
N GLY A 148 -3.17 -0.08 -4.64
CA GLY A 148 -2.28 1.00 -5.03
C GLY A 148 -1.11 1.18 -4.07
N ALA A 149 -1.36 1.16 -2.76
CA ALA A 149 -0.32 1.25 -1.74
C ALA A 149 0.64 0.05 -1.78
N TRP A 150 0.13 -1.18 -1.98
CA TRP A 150 0.97 -2.36 -2.13
C TRP A 150 1.83 -2.28 -3.40
N GLY A 151 1.25 -1.85 -4.52
CA GLY A 151 1.96 -1.61 -5.76
C GLY A 151 3.05 -0.53 -5.61
N ALA A 152 2.74 0.62 -5.02
CA ALA A 152 3.67 1.72 -4.80
C ALA A 152 4.83 1.31 -3.86
N PHE A 153 4.51 0.62 -2.75
CA PHE A 153 5.51 0.10 -1.82
C PHE A 153 6.44 -0.91 -2.51
N GLY A 154 5.87 -1.87 -3.23
CA GLY A 154 6.61 -2.85 -4.01
C GLY A 154 7.51 -2.19 -5.06
N LEU A 155 7.01 -1.21 -5.79
CA LEU A 155 7.75 -0.47 -6.82
C LEU A 155 9.00 0.20 -6.25
N ILE A 156 8.88 0.99 -5.18
CA ILE A 156 10.02 1.70 -4.57
C ILE A 156 11.09 0.72 -4.09
N PHE A 157 10.70 -0.31 -3.32
CA PHE A 157 11.69 -1.21 -2.72
C PHE A 157 12.26 -2.23 -3.71
N THR A 158 11.55 -2.63 -4.75
CA THR A 158 12.13 -3.45 -5.83
C THR A 158 13.07 -2.64 -6.71
N ALA A 159 12.78 -1.36 -6.98
CA ALA A 159 13.68 -0.45 -7.70
C ALA A 159 15.00 -0.27 -6.95
N ILE A 160 14.94 0.04 -5.64
CA ILE A 160 16.14 0.14 -4.78
C ILE A 160 16.91 -1.20 -4.74
N ALA A 161 16.20 -2.32 -4.58
CA ALA A 161 16.83 -3.64 -4.54
C ALA A 161 17.49 -4.05 -5.87
N ALA A 162 16.91 -3.66 -7.00
CA ALA A 162 17.51 -3.85 -8.32
C ALA A 162 18.76 -2.97 -8.48
N ALA A 163 18.69 -1.70 -8.07
CA ALA A 163 19.79 -0.75 -8.14
C ALA A 163 21.03 -1.22 -7.36
N HIS A 164 20.84 -1.79 -6.17
CA HIS A 164 21.96 -2.33 -5.38
C HIS A 164 22.70 -3.48 -6.06
N THR A 165 22.11 -4.19 -7.01
CA THR A 165 22.80 -5.25 -7.75
C THR A 165 23.66 -4.74 -8.89
N LEU A 166 23.53 -3.48 -9.27
CA LEU A 166 24.32 -2.87 -10.34
C LEU A 166 25.81 -2.73 -10.01
N TYR A 167 26.17 -2.87 -8.74
CA TYR A 167 27.56 -2.92 -8.27
C TYR A 167 28.24 -4.28 -8.53
N ALA A 168 27.47 -5.33 -8.81
CA ALA A 168 28.02 -6.64 -9.08
C ALA A 168 28.65 -6.71 -10.50
N PRO A 169 29.80 -7.41 -10.68
CA PRO A 169 30.51 -7.47 -11.97
C PRO A 169 29.85 -8.39 -13.02
N ARG A 170 28.64 -8.90 -12.78
CA ARG A 170 27.97 -9.89 -13.63
C ARG A 170 26.97 -9.26 -14.60
N ASP A 171 26.50 -10.06 -15.56
CA ASP A 171 25.52 -9.67 -16.56
C ASP A 171 24.16 -9.34 -15.87
N VAL A 172 23.94 -8.05 -15.70
CA VAL A 172 23.04 -7.48 -14.69
C VAL A 172 21.57 -7.77 -15.02
N VAL A 173 21.22 -7.83 -16.31
CA VAL A 173 19.82 -7.97 -16.73
C VAL A 173 19.29 -9.38 -16.43
N PHE A 174 20.04 -10.43 -16.81
CA PHE A 174 19.65 -11.81 -16.55
C PHE A 174 19.53 -12.13 -15.05
N TRP A 175 20.40 -11.57 -14.26
CA TRP A 175 20.43 -11.78 -12.81
C TRP A 175 19.26 -11.10 -12.09
N ASN A 176 18.71 -10.07 -12.68
CA ASN A 176 17.60 -9.29 -12.13
C ASN A 176 16.22 -9.68 -12.64
N GLY A 177 16.07 -10.72 -13.45
CA GLY A 177 14.81 -11.10 -14.07
C GLY A 177 13.63 -11.17 -13.07
N LYS A 178 13.83 -11.79 -11.89
CA LYS A 178 12.81 -11.82 -10.82
C LYS A 178 12.46 -10.44 -10.27
N ARG A 179 13.46 -9.54 -10.09
CA ARG A 179 13.24 -8.18 -9.59
C ARG A 179 12.57 -7.31 -10.64
N ILE A 180 12.94 -7.47 -11.91
CA ILE A 180 12.29 -6.79 -13.04
C ILE A 180 10.82 -7.19 -13.12
N LEU A 181 10.53 -8.49 -13.03
CA LEU A 181 9.15 -8.99 -13.02
C LEU A 181 8.36 -8.45 -11.82
N LEU A 182 8.92 -8.51 -10.61
CA LEU A 182 8.27 -7.97 -9.41
C LEU A 182 8.05 -6.47 -9.51
N MET A 183 9.00 -5.72 -10.05
CA MET A 183 8.88 -4.28 -10.28
C MET A 183 7.78 -3.99 -11.31
N GLY A 184 7.72 -4.75 -12.41
CA GLY A 184 6.66 -4.64 -13.42
C GLY A 184 5.27 -4.95 -12.86
N ILE A 185 5.13 -6.01 -12.06
CA ILE A 185 3.88 -6.32 -11.33
C ILE A 185 3.52 -5.17 -10.38
N SER A 186 4.50 -4.65 -9.63
CA SER A 186 4.27 -3.55 -8.69
C SER A 186 3.83 -2.27 -9.41
N ILE A 187 4.39 -1.94 -10.57
CA ILE A 187 3.94 -0.84 -11.42
C ILE A 187 2.50 -1.09 -11.88
N ALA A 188 2.19 -2.30 -12.38
CA ALA A 188 0.86 -2.65 -12.85
C ALA A 188 -0.19 -2.55 -11.73
N LEU A 189 0.12 -3.02 -10.51
CA LEU A 189 -0.74 -2.87 -9.34
C LEU A 189 -0.92 -1.41 -8.95
N CYS A 190 0.17 -0.63 -8.92
CA CYS A 190 0.15 0.78 -8.56
C CYS A 190 -0.68 1.60 -9.54
N VAL A 191 -0.29 1.60 -10.80
CA VAL A 191 -0.93 2.40 -11.86
C VAL A 191 -2.30 1.83 -12.24
N GLY A 192 -2.45 0.49 -12.25
CA GLY A 192 -3.71 -0.17 -12.57
C GLY A 192 -4.80 -0.01 -11.50
N SER A 193 -4.45 0.24 -10.24
CA SER A 193 -5.44 0.56 -9.20
C SER A 193 -5.98 1.98 -9.35
N GLN A 194 -5.11 2.93 -9.67
CA GLN A 194 -5.46 4.33 -9.93
C GLN A 194 -4.41 4.96 -10.84
N TRP A 195 -4.83 5.46 -12.01
CA TRP A 195 -3.92 6.02 -13.01
C TRP A 195 -3.06 7.15 -12.46
N SER A 196 -3.60 7.98 -11.57
CA SER A 196 -2.87 9.09 -10.95
C SER A 196 -1.62 8.67 -10.18
N LEU A 197 -1.52 7.41 -9.76
CA LEU A 197 -0.35 6.85 -9.09
C LEU A 197 0.86 6.63 -10.03
N TRP A 198 0.72 6.90 -11.35
CA TRP A 198 1.88 6.91 -12.25
C TRP A 198 3.01 7.81 -11.77
N ILE A 199 2.70 8.85 -10.98
CA ILE A 199 3.69 9.75 -10.37
C ILE A 199 4.74 9.00 -9.54
N MET A 200 4.39 7.80 -9.02
CA MET A 200 5.30 6.95 -8.26
C MET A 200 6.47 6.39 -9.10
N LEU A 201 6.34 6.39 -10.42
CA LEU A 201 7.43 6.02 -11.32
C LEU A 201 8.62 6.98 -11.19
N LEU A 202 8.37 8.27 -10.91
CA LEU A 202 9.40 9.29 -10.80
C LEU A 202 10.33 9.06 -9.61
N PRO A 203 9.85 8.95 -8.34
CA PRO A 203 10.72 8.64 -7.21
C PRO A 203 11.36 7.26 -7.32
N ALA A 204 10.68 6.25 -7.90
CA ALA A 204 11.28 4.93 -8.10
C ALA A 204 12.49 5.00 -9.06
N LEU A 205 12.35 5.69 -10.19
CA LEU A 205 13.44 5.91 -11.13
C LEU A 205 14.55 6.76 -10.50
N ALA A 206 14.20 7.82 -9.77
CA ALA A 206 15.18 8.68 -9.11
C ALA A 206 16.01 7.90 -8.08
N PHE A 207 15.39 7.08 -7.22
CA PHE A 207 16.13 6.22 -6.29
C PHE A 207 16.97 5.16 -7.03
N MET A 208 16.45 4.60 -8.11
CA MET A 208 17.19 3.62 -8.90
C MET A 208 18.44 4.21 -9.54
N LEU A 209 18.36 5.44 -10.06
CA LEU A 209 19.51 6.17 -10.63
C LEU A 209 20.46 6.64 -9.53
N TRP A 210 19.95 7.09 -8.40
CA TRP A 210 20.78 7.52 -7.27
C TRP A 210 21.59 6.36 -6.72
N VAL A 211 20.93 5.26 -6.37
CA VAL A 211 21.62 4.06 -5.83
C VAL A 211 22.47 3.40 -6.91
N GLY A 212 21.97 3.28 -8.13
CA GLY A 212 22.64 2.62 -9.25
C GLY A 212 23.53 3.52 -10.11
N HIS A 213 24.04 4.64 -9.57
CA HIS A 213 24.82 5.66 -10.32
C HIS A 213 26.05 5.12 -11.05
N VAL A 214 26.56 3.96 -10.66
CA VAL A 214 27.72 3.31 -11.32
C VAL A 214 27.36 2.83 -12.74
N ARG A 215 26.09 2.47 -12.99
CA ARG A 215 25.61 1.96 -14.28
C ARG A 215 24.24 2.51 -14.63
N PRO A 216 24.11 3.82 -14.91
CA PRO A 216 22.82 4.46 -15.15
C PRO A 216 22.08 3.91 -16.37
N ALA A 217 22.81 3.55 -17.44
CA ALA A 217 22.20 2.93 -18.62
C ALA A 217 21.55 1.57 -18.32
N ALA A 218 22.19 0.74 -17.47
CA ALA A 218 21.62 -0.52 -17.04
C ALA A 218 20.40 -0.30 -16.12
N ALA A 219 20.44 0.71 -15.24
CA ALA A 219 19.31 1.10 -14.43
C ALA A 219 18.11 1.49 -15.29
N LEU A 220 18.31 2.37 -16.28
CA LEU A 220 17.27 2.78 -17.22
C LEU A 220 16.70 1.60 -18.02
N LEU A 221 17.57 0.71 -18.52
CA LEU A 221 17.14 -0.48 -19.26
C LEU A 221 16.26 -1.40 -18.39
N ILE A 222 16.70 -1.70 -17.17
CA ILE A 222 15.95 -2.53 -16.23
C ILE A 222 14.59 -1.89 -15.92
N PHE A 223 14.55 -0.58 -15.68
CA PHE A 223 13.33 0.15 -15.42
C PHE A 223 12.40 0.15 -16.65
N ALA A 224 12.93 0.37 -17.85
CA ALA A 224 12.16 0.32 -19.09
C ALA A 224 11.55 -1.07 -19.35
N ILE A 225 12.31 -2.15 -19.11
CA ILE A 225 11.79 -3.52 -19.24
C ILE A 225 10.67 -3.75 -18.21
N ALA A 226 10.81 -3.28 -16.96
CA ALA A 226 9.76 -3.38 -15.95
C ALA A 226 8.49 -2.60 -16.35
N CYS A 227 8.64 -1.40 -16.93
CA CYS A 227 7.52 -0.66 -17.51
C CYS A 227 6.86 -1.42 -18.67
N GLY A 228 7.64 -2.10 -19.51
CA GLY A 228 7.15 -2.96 -20.57
C GLY A 228 6.33 -4.15 -20.02
N VAL A 229 6.81 -4.81 -18.95
CA VAL A 229 6.05 -5.86 -18.25
C VAL A 229 4.73 -5.32 -17.71
N ALA A 230 4.77 -4.16 -17.04
CA ALA A 230 3.57 -3.51 -16.51
C ALA A 230 2.58 -3.16 -17.61
N PHE A 231 3.05 -2.62 -18.73
CA PHE A 231 2.22 -2.31 -19.90
C PHE A 231 1.52 -3.57 -20.44
N ILE A 232 2.24 -4.69 -20.58
CA ILE A 232 1.65 -5.97 -21.05
C ILE A 232 0.57 -6.44 -20.08
N LEU A 233 0.81 -6.35 -18.77
CA LEU A 233 -0.17 -6.75 -17.76
C LEU A 233 -1.42 -5.85 -17.80
N LEU A 234 -1.26 -4.54 -17.88
CA LEU A 234 -2.38 -3.60 -17.97
C LEU A 234 -3.16 -3.75 -19.29
N TRP A 235 -2.46 -3.97 -20.39
CA TRP A 235 -3.10 -4.26 -21.67
C TRP A 235 -3.82 -5.61 -21.65
N GLY A 236 -3.27 -6.60 -20.96
CA GLY A 236 -3.93 -7.90 -20.74
C GLY A 236 -5.25 -7.76 -19.97
N ILE A 237 -5.30 -6.88 -18.96
CA ILE A 237 -6.55 -6.55 -18.24
C ILE A 237 -7.60 -5.93 -19.18
N ALA A 238 -7.19 -5.15 -20.18
CA ALA A 238 -8.04 -4.64 -21.25
C ALA A 238 -8.28 -5.68 -22.38
N SER A 239 -8.04 -6.97 -22.13
CA SER A 239 -8.21 -8.08 -23.10
C SER A 239 -7.42 -7.90 -24.39
N PHE A 240 -6.29 -7.23 -24.35
CA PHE A 240 -5.45 -6.89 -25.51
C PHE A 240 -6.20 -6.10 -26.61
N ARG A 241 -7.30 -5.42 -26.26
CA ARG A 241 -8.10 -4.60 -27.21
C ARG A 241 -7.61 -3.14 -27.16
N PRO A 242 -7.02 -2.61 -28.26
CA PRO A 242 -6.49 -1.24 -28.27
C PRO A 242 -7.56 -0.16 -28.01
N ALA A 243 -8.79 -0.38 -28.48
CA ALA A 243 -9.89 0.56 -28.28
C ALA A 243 -10.27 0.69 -26.80
N ILE A 244 -10.40 -0.44 -26.07
CA ILE A 244 -10.72 -0.46 -24.65
C ILE A 244 -9.59 0.19 -23.83
N PHE A 245 -8.35 -0.14 -24.16
CA PHE A 245 -7.19 0.43 -23.49
C PHE A 245 -7.07 1.95 -23.74
N ALA A 246 -7.29 2.40 -24.99
CA ALA A 246 -7.29 3.81 -25.30
C ALA A 246 -8.42 4.56 -24.61
N GLU A 247 -9.59 3.97 -24.46
CA GLU A 247 -10.72 4.57 -23.74
C GLU A 247 -10.43 4.66 -22.24
N ALA A 248 -9.89 3.60 -21.64
CA ALA A 248 -9.43 3.61 -20.25
C ALA A 248 -8.38 4.70 -20.00
N LEU A 249 -7.49 4.96 -20.97
CA LEU A 249 -6.52 6.07 -20.88
C LEU A 249 -7.16 7.44 -21.05
N ARG A 250 -8.19 7.58 -21.87
CA ARG A 250 -8.90 8.85 -22.07
C ARG A 250 -9.80 9.21 -20.90
N SER A 251 -10.49 8.23 -20.34
CA SER A 251 -11.34 8.40 -19.15
C SER A 251 -10.55 8.51 -17.86
N ALA A 252 -9.23 8.23 -17.90
CA ALA A 252 -8.37 8.35 -16.75
C ALA A 252 -8.36 9.78 -16.20
N HIS A 253 -8.72 9.94 -14.95
CA HIS A 253 -8.48 11.18 -14.23
C HIS A 253 -6.98 11.28 -13.93
N TRP A 254 -6.27 11.90 -14.88
CA TRP A 254 -4.89 12.30 -14.71
C TRP A 254 -4.82 13.36 -13.62
N ILE A 255 -3.67 13.52 -13.03
CA ILE A 255 -3.43 14.42 -11.91
C ILE A 255 -3.98 15.83 -12.22
N GLU A 256 -5.07 16.21 -11.56
CA GLU A 256 -5.56 17.58 -11.53
C GLU A 256 -4.85 18.35 -10.42
N PHE A 257 -3.72 18.97 -10.73
CA PHE A 257 -3.06 19.86 -9.80
C PHE A 257 -3.80 21.19 -9.72
N SER A 258 -4.27 21.51 -8.52
CA SER A 258 -4.87 22.81 -8.22
C SER A 258 -4.07 23.51 -7.11
N PRO A 259 -2.90 24.09 -7.42
CA PRO A 259 -2.06 24.75 -6.41
C PRO A 259 -2.76 25.93 -5.74
N ALA A 260 -3.74 26.55 -6.39
CA ALA A 260 -4.56 27.63 -5.82
C ALA A 260 -5.39 27.21 -4.59
N GLN A 261 -5.59 25.91 -4.38
CA GLN A 261 -6.36 25.37 -3.25
C GLN A 261 -5.50 24.99 -2.04
N VAL A 262 -4.17 25.06 -2.15
CA VAL A 262 -3.26 24.80 -1.04
C VAL A 262 -3.32 25.97 -0.07
N SER A 263 -4.10 25.82 1.00
CA SER A 263 -4.23 26.77 2.08
C SER A 263 -3.79 26.14 3.41
N ALA A 264 -3.45 26.95 4.41
CA ALA A 264 -3.16 26.44 5.76
C ALA A 264 -4.33 25.61 6.31
N LYS A 265 -5.57 25.98 5.98
CA LYS A 265 -6.78 25.24 6.36
C LYS A 265 -6.83 23.85 5.72
N SER A 266 -6.51 23.72 4.42
CA SER A 266 -6.50 22.41 3.74
C SER A 266 -5.38 21.50 4.29
N VAL A 267 -4.21 22.05 4.60
CA VAL A 267 -3.12 21.32 5.26
C VAL A 267 -3.56 20.79 6.63
N LEU A 268 -4.12 21.65 7.48
CA LEU A 268 -4.60 21.27 8.80
C LEU A 268 -5.74 20.24 8.72
N THR A 269 -6.64 20.37 7.76
CA THR A 269 -7.73 19.40 7.56
C THR A 269 -7.19 18.04 7.16
N LEU A 270 -6.24 17.96 6.20
CA LEU A 270 -5.62 16.71 5.78
C LEU A 270 -4.80 16.06 6.90
N LEU A 271 -4.03 16.85 7.65
CA LEU A 271 -3.33 16.39 8.84
C LEU A 271 -4.32 15.86 9.89
N GLY A 272 -5.38 16.62 10.17
CA GLY A 272 -6.43 16.20 11.11
C GLY A 272 -7.07 14.87 10.69
N LEU A 273 -7.46 14.72 9.44
CA LEU A 273 -8.00 13.47 8.90
C LEU A 273 -7.00 12.32 8.99
N PHE A 274 -5.74 12.56 8.64
CA PHE A 274 -4.69 11.55 8.73
C PHE A 274 -4.53 11.03 10.16
N PHE A 275 -4.48 11.92 11.14
CA PHE A 275 -4.30 11.53 12.53
C PHE A 275 -5.55 10.92 13.16
N LEU A 276 -6.74 11.42 12.82
CA LEU A 276 -8.00 10.81 13.27
C LEU A 276 -8.16 9.38 12.75
N GLN A 277 -7.71 9.11 11.53
CA GLN A 277 -7.82 7.80 10.91
C GLN A 277 -6.70 6.81 11.29
N ASN A 278 -5.56 7.30 11.75
CA ASN A 278 -4.40 6.44 12.09
C ASN A 278 -4.11 6.32 13.59
N GLY A 279 -4.81 7.08 14.42
CA GLY A 279 -4.69 7.04 15.86
C GLY A 279 -3.58 7.94 16.42
N LEU A 280 -3.74 8.29 17.71
CA LEU A 280 -2.85 9.19 18.46
C LEU A 280 -1.43 8.62 18.60
N GLY A 281 -1.30 7.31 18.75
CA GLY A 281 0.02 6.66 18.87
C GLY A 281 0.86 6.83 17.62
N THR A 282 0.27 6.77 16.45
CA THR A 282 0.94 7.03 15.15
C THR A 282 1.43 8.48 15.09
N LEU A 283 0.64 9.45 15.55
CA LEU A 283 1.04 10.86 15.63
C LEU A 283 2.25 11.05 16.55
N ILE A 284 2.19 10.50 17.76
CA ILE A 284 3.28 10.61 18.75
C ILE A 284 4.58 10.05 18.16
N LEU A 285 4.53 8.85 17.56
CA LEU A 285 5.71 8.23 16.97
C LEU A 285 6.22 8.97 15.74
N LEU A 286 5.33 9.55 14.92
CA LEU A 286 5.74 10.35 13.77
C LEU A 286 6.47 11.62 14.21
N VAL A 287 5.92 12.36 15.17
CA VAL A 287 6.55 13.58 15.70
C VAL A 287 7.89 13.24 16.35
N LEU A 288 7.96 12.22 17.20
CA LEU A 288 9.19 11.77 17.83
C LEU A 288 10.25 11.39 16.77
N SER A 289 9.84 10.65 15.74
CA SER A 289 10.75 10.22 14.67
C SER A 289 11.26 11.40 13.85
N LEU A 290 10.41 12.38 13.52
CA LEU A 290 10.81 13.59 12.80
C LEU A 290 11.78 14.44 13.61
N VAL A 291 11.51 14.66 14.91
CA VAL A 291 12.39 15.39 15.83
C VAL A 291 13.73 14.66 15.96
N THR A 292 13.71 13.35 16.18
CA THR A 292 14.94 12.55 16.28
C THR A 292 15.75 12.59 14.98
N PHE A 293 15.12 12.42 13.83
CA PHE A 293 15.77 12.52 12.53
C PHE A 293 16.38 13.90 12.29
N ALA A 294 15.69 14.97 12.70
CA ALA A 294 16.19 16.33 12.59
C ALA A 294 17.35 16.62 13.55
N ALA A 295 17.29 16.13 14.78
CA ALA A 295 18.29 16.42 15.80
C ALA A 295 19.50 15.49 15.76
N TRP A 296 19.33 14.24 15.36
CA TRP A 296 20.34 13.21 15.49
C TRP A 296 20.92 12.76 14.16
N LYS A 297 22.18 13.13 13.86
CA LYS A 297 22.83 12.84 12.58
C LYS A 297 22.92 11.35 12.25
N ARG A 298 23.04 10.46 13.26
CA ARG A 298 23.15 9.00 13.06
C ARG A 298 21.86 8.42 12.45
N ALA A 299 20.69 9.00 12.72
CA ALA A 299 19.42 8.57 12.13
C ALA A 299 19.27 8.96 10.65
N ARG A 300 20.15 9.82 10.10
CA ARG A 300 20.06 10.39 8.76
C ARG A 300 20.81 9.53 7.72
N TYR A 301 20.46 8.28 7.60
CA TYR A 301 20.99 7.42 6.54
C TYR A 301 19.92 7.07 5.50
N PHE A 302 20.36 6.51 4.36
CA PHE A 302 19.48 6.25 3.23
C PHE A 302 18.26 5.39 3.59
N GLY A 303 18.44 4.39 4.48
CA GLY A 303 17.34 3.51 4.92
C GLY A 303 16.20 4.28 5.58
N ASN A 304 16.47 5.34 6.34
CA ASN A 304 15.46 6.21 6.95
C ASN A 304 15.02 7.34 6.01
N ALA A 305 15.96 7.87 5.21
CA ALA A 305 15.68 9.00 4.33
C ALA A 305 14.78 8.64 3.15
N ALA A 306 14.98 7.47 2.53
CA ALA A 306 14.18 7.08 1.35
C ALA A 306 12.69 6.93 1.65
N PRO A 307 12.25 6.23 2.73
CA PRO A 307 10.84 6.20 3.12
C PRO A 307 10.29 7.59 3.44
N LEU A 308 11.04 8.41 4.18
CA LEU A 308 10.61 9.77 4.52
C LEU A 308 10.43 10.64 3.28
N ILE A 309 11.38 10.63 2.34
CA ILE A 309 11.28 11.37 1.08
C ILE A 309 10.05 10.92 0.29
N THR A 310 9.84 9.60 0.14
CA THR A 310 8.69 9.06 -0.58
C THR A 310 7.37 9.48 0.08
N ALA A 311 7.26 9.33 1.40
CA ALA A 311 6.08 9.72 2.16
C ALA A 311 5.80 11.22 2.05
N THR A 312 6.85 12.06 2.13
CA THR A 312 6.73 13.52 2.00
C THR A 312 6.27 13.93 0.59
N LEU A 313 6.83 13.31 -0.46
CA LEU A 313 6.40 13.57 -1.84
C LEU A 313 4.92 13.22 -2.04
N LEU A 314 4.48 12.08 -1.53
CA LEU A 314 3.08 11.67 -1.59
C LEU A 314 2.18 12.59 -0.76
N PHE A 315 2.63 13.02 0.39
CA PHE A 315 1.90 13.99 1.23
C PHE A 315 1.74 15.34 0.51
N VAL A 316 2.80 15.84 -0.13
CA VAL A 316 2.75 17.06 -0.93
C VAL A 316 1.81 16.88 -2.14
N ALA A 317 1.86 15.71 -2.81
CA ALA A 317 0.92 15.39 -3.88
C ALA A 317 -0.54 15.36 -3.36
N ALA A 318 -0.78 14.79 -2.18
CA ALA A 318 -2.11 14.80 -1.54
C ALA A 318 -2.63 16.22 -1.28
N LEU A 319 -1.75 17.15 -0.89
CA LEU A 319 -2.11 18.56 -0.67
C LEU A 319 -2.43 19.30 -1.98
N ALA A 320 -1.75 18.92 -3.08
CA ALA A 320 -1.93 19.56 -4.38
C ALA A 320 -3.12 19.02 -5.17
N MET A 321 -3.75 17.95 -4.70
CA MET A 321 -4.88 17.29 -5.35
C MET A 321 -6.22 17.68 -4.75
N GLN A 322 -7.25 17.67 -5.58
CA GLN A 322 -8.61 17.96 -5.13
C GLN A 322 -9.26 16.72 -4.48
N HIS A 323 -9.91 16.93 -3.35
CA HIS A 323 -10.87 16.01 -2.70
C HIS A 323 -10.39 14.56 -2.49
N PHE A 324 -11.08 13.59 -3.12
CA PHE A 324 -10.88 12.15 -2.87
C PHE A 324 -9.53 11.59 -3.31
N ALA A 325 -8.93 12.15 -4.37
CA ALA A 325 -7.60 11.75 -4.83
C ALA A 325 -6.52 12.04 -3.77
N GLY A 326 -6.65 13.11 -2.99
CA GLY A 326 -5.73 13.44 -1.91
C GLY A 326 -5.70 12.37 -0.81
N LEU A 327 -6.84 11.78 -0.45
CA LEU A 327 -6.92 10.72 0.55
C LEU A 327 -6.22 9.44 0.09
N LEU A 328 -6.30 9.09 -1.20
CA LEU A 328 -5.57 7.97 -1.78
C LEU A 328 -4.05 8.16 -1.62
N PHE A 329 -3.52 9.34 -2.00
CA PHE A 329 -2.08 9.61 -1.86
C PHE A 329 -1.62 9.59 -0.41
N LEU A 330 -2.47 10.06 0.49
CA LEU A 330 -2.22 10.03 1.92
C LEU A 330 -2.14 8.59 2.45
N PHE A 331 -3.05 7.72 1.99
CA PHE A 331 -3.01 6.30 2.32
C PHE A 331 -1.78 5.59 1.75
N VAL A 332 -1.43 5.88 0.49
CA VAL A 332 -0.22 5.33 -0.15
C VAL A 332 1.06 5.80 0.57
N ALA A 333 1.06 6.99 1.18
CA ALA A 333 2.18 7.48 1.99
C ALA A 333 2.33 6.74 3.34
N LEU A 334 1.24 6.18 3.87
CA LEU A 334 1.20 5.59 5.21
C LEU A 334 2.24 4.48 5.46
N PRO A 335 2.38 3.44 4.62
CA PRO A 335 3.38 2.40 4.84
C PRO A 335 4.82 2.94 4.83
N PHE A 336 5.09 4.01 4.08
CA PHE A 336 6.41 4.66 4.09
C PHE A 336 6.64 5.45 5.38
N PHE A 337 5.63 6.15 5.92
CA PHE A 337 5.72 6.77 7.24
C PHE A 337 5.92 5.72 8.34
N MET A 338 5.19 4.61 8.29
CA MET A 338 5.35 3.51 9.26
C MET A 338 6.76 2.92 9.21
N LEU A 339 7.30 2.75 8.01
CA LEU A 339 8.67 2.26 7.83
C LEU A 339 9.71 3.25 8.37
N PHE A 340 9.54 4.55 8.12
CA PHE A 340 10.37 5.61 8.66
C PHE A 340 10.34 5.64 10.19
N MET A 341 9.14 5.62 10.78
CA MET A 341 8.96 5.59 12.24
C MET A 341 9.62 4.35 12.85
N ALA A 342 9.46 3.19 12.22
CA ALA A 342 10.07 1.94 12.67
C ALA A 342 11.59 1.98 12.63
N GLY A 343 12.19 2.59 11.58
CA GLY A 343 13.62 2.74 11.46
C GLY A 343 14.22 3.63 12.55
N VAL A 344 13.67 4.83 12.70
CA VAL A 344 14.13 5.76 13.75
C VAL A 344 13.91 5.20 15.15
N SER A 345 12.78 4.51 15.36
CA SER A 345 12.49 3.85 16.65
C SER A 345 13.47 2.72 16.94
N ALA A 346 13.83 1.92 15.95
CA ALA A 346 14.84 0.87 16.10
C ALA A 346 16.22 1.46 16.45
N ASP A 347 16.61 2.56 15.79
CA ASP A 347 17.85 3.29 16.11
C ASP A 347 17.85 3.82 17.56
N LEU A 348 16.70 4.33 18.05
CA LEU A 348 16.57 4.79 19.44
C LEU A 348 16.70 3.67 20.47
N LEU A 349 16.23 2.46 20.15
CA LEU A 349 16.37 1.29 21.02
C LEU A 349 17.82 0.82 21.18
N GLU A 350 18.73 1.23 20.28
CA GLU A 350 20.17 0.96 20.40
C GLU A 350 20.93 1.98 21.27
N THR A 351 20.22 3.00 21.79
CA THR A 351 20.82 4.06 22.59
C THR A 351 20.67 3.82 24.09
N LYS A 352 21.35 4.65 24.91
CA LYS A 352 21.14 4.69 26.36
C LYS A 352 19.70 5.03 26.78
N TYR A 353 18.89 5.54 25.88
CA TYR A 353 17.48 5.88 26.09
C TYR A 353 16.51 4.74 25.71
N ALA A 354 17.02 3.52 25.47
CA ALA A 354 16.26 2.37 25.01
C ALA A 354 15.01 2.07 25.87
N VAL A 355 15.13 2.15 27.20
CA VAL A 355 14.00 1.88 28.10
C VAL A 355 12.88 2.91 27.90
N PHE A 356 13.22 4.19 27.82
CA PHE A 356 12.27 5.27 27.60
C PHE A 356 11.64 5.18 26.20
N ALA A 357 12.45 4.96 25.18
CA ALA A 357 11.99 4.76 23.82
C ALA A 357 11.02 3.57 23.72
N ASN A 358 11.36 2.43 24.35
CA ASN A 358 10.50 1.25 24.38
C ASN A 358 9.15 1.55 25.06
N ALA A 359 9.15 2.27 26.18
CA ALA A 359 7.91 2.65 26.86
C ALA A 359 7.00 3.50 25.97
N ILE A 360 7.56 4.48 25.24
CA ILE A 360 6.80 5.32 24.29
C ILE A 360 6.26 4.46 23.14
N ILE A 361 7.09 3.60 22.54
CA ILE A 361 6.68 2.76 21.40
C ILE A 361 5.55 1.83 21.82
N VAL A 362 5.70 1.11 22.93
CA VAL A 362 4.68 0.21 23.44
C VAL A 362 3.41 0.97 23.83
N GLY A 363 3.54 2.10 24.51
CA GLY A 363 2.40 2.96 24.84
C GLY A 363 1.64 3.47 23.61
N ALA A 364 2.36 3.86 22.55
CA ALA A 364 1.76 4.29 21.29
C ALA A 364 1.04 3.15 20.58
N LEU A 365 1.61 1.94 20.53
CA LEU A 365 0.97 0.76 19.94
C LEU A 365 -0.29 0.35 20.72
N ILE A 366 -0.24 0.39 22.05
CA ILE A 366 -1.42 0.12 22.90
C ILE A 366 -2.51 1.17 22.66
N ALA A 367 -2.15 2.45 22.60
CA ALA A 367 -3.10 3.53 22.34
C ALA A 367 -3.79 3.34 20.98
N ASN A 368 -3.04 2.99 19.95
CA ASN A 368 -3.62 2.68 18.63
C ASN A 368 -4.54 1.46 18.68
N ALA A 369 -4.12 0.37 19.35
CA ALA A 369 -4.93 -0.84 19.47
C ALA A 369 -6.26 -0.57 20.19
N VAL A 370 -6.24 0.22 21.26
CA VAL A 370 -7.46 0.59 22.01
C VAL A 370 -8.39 1.43 21.15
N LEU A 371 -7.85 2.41 20.40
CA LEU A 371 -8.67 3.25 19.52
C LEU A 371 -9.25 2.46 18.34
N ASP A 372 -8.47 1.56 17.76
CA ASP A 372 -8.90 0.73 16.64
C ASP A 372 -10.03 -0.24 17.06
N VAL A 373 -9.82 -1.00 18.13
CA VAL A 373 -10.85 -1.90 18.67
C VAL A 373 -12.09 -1.11 19.14
N GLY A 374 -11.90 0.05 19.79
CA GLY A 374 -12.99 0.93 20.20
C GLY A 374 -13.82 1.41 19.01
N GLY A 375 -13.17 1.82 17.92
CA GLY A 375 -13.84 2.22 16.67
C GLY A 375 -14.61 1.06 16.02
N LEU A 376 -14.02 -0.12 15.95
CA LEU A 376 -14.70 -1.33 15.45
C LEU A 376 -15.95 -1.66 16.26
N LEU A 377 -15.88 -1.61 17.59
CA LEU A 377 -17.02 -1.88 18.47
C LEU A 377 -18.14 -0.85 18.32
N GLN A 378 -17.82 0.42 18.02
CA GLN A 378 -18.82 1.45 17.75
C GLN A 378 -19.61 1.19 16.46
N LEU A 379 -18.93 0.69 15.41
CA LEU A 379 -19.55 0.32 14.14
C LEU A 379 -20.54 -0.86 14.28
N ALA A 380 -20.36 -1.72 15.29
CA ALA A 380 -21.25 -2.85 15.56
C ALA A 380 -22.54 -2.47 16.29
N ARG A 381 -22.65 -1.25 16.86
CA ARG A 381 -23.87 -0.86 17.56
C ARG A 381 -24.98 -0.63 16.55
N PRO A 382 -26.14 -1.29 16.72
CA PRO A 382 -27.30 -1.00 15.87
C PRO A 382 -27.63 0.49 15.99
N ILE A 383 -27.80 1.14 14.85
CA ILE A 383 -28.32 2.51 14.80
C ILE A 383 -29.75 2.43 15.35
N THR A 384 -29.93 2.75 16.63
CA THR A 384 -31.23 2.94 17.23
C THR A 384 -31.81 4.22 16.64
N HIS A 385 -32.66 4.06 15.61
CA HIS A 385 -33.53 5.12 15.10
C HIS A 385 -34.80 5.18 15.91
#